data_22f722a07f23372cccd0ac1a51ed5234
#
_entry.id   22f722a07f23372cccd0ac1a51ed5234
#
_cell.length_a   1.000
_cell.length_b   1.000
_cell.length_c   1.000
_cell.angle_alpha   90.00
_cell.angle_beta   90.00
_cell.angle_gamma   90.00
#
_symmetry.space_group_name_H-M   'P 1'
#
loop_
_entity.id
_entity.type
_entity.pdbx_description
1 polymer ?
#
loop_
_entity_poly.entity_id
_entity_poly.type
_entity_poly.pdbx_seq_one_letter_code
_entity_poly.pdbx_strand_id
1 'polypeptide(L)'
;MLNERKKKILQLIIEDYISTAEPVGSRTIARKYDLGLSPATIRNEMSDLELLGYLEQPHTSAGRVPSAQAYRLYVDSLVEPGTLTDNDRALINGWFSERRRSIDEIFQSTAKILSRMTKNVSMVLANRDAGACFRYMKFLPLDEHHAILCIVTDDGNVANCVVEIPLGMRPEELDYMAGRVSRLLEGIALANITEDLLQAVHTNIADDKLLFTSLVQSIRQMRQKYQQQKVFLGGTKQLLNQPEFRDVERVKNLLGILEEERVVRDLLRAGEDSGLKITIGSENKFTGIQDCSMVQATYRLNGQIVGTMAVLGPTRMEYGKVITVMDYLHKYLKTMFEQKPDNK
;
A
#
# COMPACT_ATOMS: atom_id res chain seq x y z
N MET A 1 1.29 26.96 25.16
CA MET A 1 1.17 25.47 25.26
C MET A 1 -0.13 25.12 25.96
N LEU A 2 -0.84 24.10 25.50
CA LEU A 2 -2.02 23.59 26.19
C LEU A 2 -1.61 22.95 27.52
N ASN A 3 -2.37 23.22 28.61
CA ASN A 3 -2.22 22.51 29.84
C ASN A 3 -2.78 21.08 29.76
N GLU A 4 -2.43 20.20 30.67
CA GLU A 4 -2.84 18.78 30.62
C GLU A 4 -4.38 18.60 30.63
N ARG A 5 -5.10 19.48 31.33
CA ARG A 5 -6.57 19.46 31.34
C ARG A 5 -7.14 19.73 29.93
N LYS A 6 -6.64 20.78 29.24
CA LYS A 6 -7.08 21.12 27.88
C LYS A 6 -6.73 20.02 26.89
N LYS A 7 -5.53 19.44 27.01
CA LYS A 7 -5.13 18.28 26.17
C LYS A 7 -6.07 17.09 26.38
N LYS A 8 -6.40 16.77 27.63
CA LYS A 8 -7.30 15.65 27.93
C LYS A 8 -8.71 15.88 27.41
N ILE A 9 -9.27 17.08 27.59
CA ILE A 9 -10.57 17.44 27.06
C ILE A 9 -10.57 17.39 25.53
N LEU A 10 -9.54 17.93 24.87
CA LEU A 10 -9.39 17.90 23.41
C LEU A 10 -9.30 16.46 22.91
N GLN A 11 -8.50 15.62 23.55
CA GLN A 11 -8.40 14.19 23.21
C GLN A 11 -9.77 13.52 23.23
N LEU A 12 -10.53 13.69 24.31
CA LEU A 12 -11.85 13.07 24.45
C LEU A 12 -12.87 13.60 23.43
N ILE A 13 -12.80 14.89 23.08
CA ILE A 13 -13.64 15.45 22.02
C ILE A 13 -13.29 14.83 20.67
N ILE A 14 -12.00 14.67 20.36
CA ILE A 14 -11.56 14.05 19.11
C ILE A 14 -12.01 12.59 19.03
N GLU A 15 -11.79 11.82 20.09
CA GLU A 15 -12.19 10.41 20.15
C GLU A 15 -13.70 10.22 20.04
N ASP A 16 -14.49 11.08 20.70
CA ASP A 16 -15.95 11.06 20.59
C ASP A 16 -16.41 11.42 19.19
N TYR A 17 -15.84 12.45 18.58
CA TYR A 17 -16.16 12.86 17.20
C TYR A 17 -15.74 11.81 16.17
N ILE A 18 -14.58 11.15 16.34
CA ILE A 18 -14.15 10.03 15.48
C ILE A 18 -15.21 8.92 15.48
N SER A 19 -15.77 8.60 16.64
CA SER A 19 -16.73 7.51 16.79
C SER A 19 -18.13 7.83 16.30
N THR A 20 -18.59 9.09 16.46
CA THR A 20 -19.98 9.48 16.22
C THR A 20 -20.20 10.28 14.94
N ALA A 21 -19.18 10.99 14.46
CA ALA A 21 -19.27 12.02 13.41
C ALA A 21 -20.26 13.18 13.76
N GLU A 22 -20.60 13.34 15.04
CA GLU A 22 -21.52 14.37 15.49
C GLU A 22 -20.81 15.42 16.34
N PRO A 23 -21.15 16.73 16.23
CA PRO A 23 -20.55 17.77 17.05
C PRO A 23 -20.69 17.48 18.55
N VAL A 24 -19.59 17.57 19.28
CA VAL A 24 -19.47 17.11 20.67
C VAL A 24 -19.86 18.24 21.64
N GLY A 25 -20.80 17.97 22.52
CA GLY A 25 -21.24 18.92 23.55
C GLY A 25 -20.54 18.71 24.91
N SER A 26 -20.39 19.79 25.71
CA SER A 26 -19.78 19.70 27.06
C SER A 26 -20.55 18.76 27.98
N ARG A 27 -21.88 18.64 27.84
CA ARG A 27 -22.69 17.69 28.62
C ARG A 27 -22.40 16.24 28.25
N THR A 28 -22.12 15.98 26.97
CA THR A 28 -21.75 14.65 26.48
C THR A 28 -20.45 14.21 27.12
N ILE A 29 -19.42 15.06 27.10
CA ILE A 29 -18.11 14.77 27.70
C ILE A 29 -18.25 14.54 29.20
N ALA A 30 -18.99 15.40 29.91
CA ALA A 30 -19.17 15.26 31.37
C ALA A 30 -19.91 13.97 31.77
N ARG A 31 -20.81 13.45 30.93
CA ARG A 31 -21.55 12.21 31.21
C ARG A 31 -20.79 10.94 30.86
N LYS A 32 -20.05 11.00 29.72
CA LYS A 32 -19.40 9.81 29.14
C LYS A 32 -18.06 9.53 29.81
N TYR A 33 -17.39 10.58 30.31
CA TYR A 33 -16.04 10.48 30.85
C TYR A 33 -15.98 11.07 32.26
N ASP A 34 -15.49 10.30 33.22
CA ASP A 34 -15.32 10.77 34.61
C ASP A 34 -14.06 11.65 34.73
N LEU A 35 -14.25 12.92 34.47
CA LEU A 35 -13.20 13.95 34.59
C LEU A 35 -13.21 14.68 35.93
N GLY A 36 -14.24 14.48 36.75
CA GLY A 36 -14.44 15.27 37.98
C GLY A 36 -14.74 16.75 37.68
N LEU A 37 -15.15 17.11 36.44
CA LEU A 37 -15.42 18.49 36.02
C LEU A 37 -16.89 18.72 35.70
N SER A 38 -17.37 19.93 36.08
CA SER A 38 -18.74 20.32 35.73
C SER A 38 -18.89 20.56 34.21
N PRO A 39 -20.11 20.37 33.62
CA PRO A 39 -20.34 20.71 32.23
C PRO A 39 -20.05 22.20 31.90
N ALA A 40 -20.18 23.09 32.87
CA ALA A 40 -19.86 24.51 32.71
C ALA A 40 -18.33 24.72 32.60
N THR A 41 -17.54 24.04 33.42
CA THR A 41 -16.08 24.07 33.34
C THR A 41 -15.59 23.52 31.98
N ILE A 42 -16.12 22.38 31.56
CA ILE A 42 -15.77 21.79 30.26
C ILE A 42 -16.13 22.74 29.12
N ARG A 43 -17.29 23.42 29.18
CA ARG A 43 -17.68 24.38 28.18
C ARG A 43 -16.73 25.58 28.06
N ASN A 44 -16.22 26.08 29.20
CA ASN A 44 -15.21 27.14 29.19
C ASN A 44 -13.90 26.68 28.55
N GLU A 45 -13.41 25.48 28.91
CA GLU A 45 -12.22 24.91 28.28
C GLU A 45 -12.41 24.69 26.76
N MET A 46 -13.61 24.27 26.34
CA MET A 46 -13.94 24.14 24.90
C MET A 46 -13.93 25.50 24.19
N SER A 47 -14.41 26.56 24.85
CA SER A 47 -14.36 27.93 24.30
C SER A 47 -12.92 28.43 24.14
N ASP A 48 -12.07 28.15 25.14
CA ASP A 48 -10.64 28.47 25.03
C ASP A 48 -9.95 27.69 23.89
N LEU A 49 -10.27 26.40 23.74
CA LEU A 49 -9.74 25.57 22.66
C LEU A 49 -10.20 26.05 21.28
N GLU A 50 -11.42 26.59 21.19
CA GLU A 50 -11.94 27.22 19.98
C GLU A 50 -11.18 28.51 19.65
N LEU A 51 -10.97 29.40 20.64
CA LEU A 51 -10.16 30.60 20.47
C LEU A 51 -8.72 30.30 20.04
N LEU A 52 -8.17 29.18 20.47
CA LEU A 52 -6.84 28.70 20.09
C LEU A 52 -6.82 27.96 18.73
N GLY A 53 -7.95 27.81 18.05
CA GLY A 53 -8.07 27.21 16.73
C GLY A 53 -8.09 25.68 16.70
N TYR A 54 -8.19 25.02 17.87
CA TYR A 54 -8.28 23.55 17.93
C TYR A 54 -9.70 23.01 17.73
N LEU A 55 -10.71 23.81 18.04
CA LEU A 55 -12.13 23.44 17.86
C LEU A 55 -12.84 24.47 17.00
N GLU A 56 -13.88 24.02 16.32
CA GLU A 56 -14.76 24.84 15.49
C GLU A 56 -16.21 24.60 15.89
N GLN A 57 -17.06 25.63 15.76
CA GLN A 57 -18.50 25.53 15.96
C GLN A 57 -19.22 25.60 14.62
N PRO A 58 -19.75 24.46 14.10
CA PRO A 58 -20.43 24.45 12.80
C PRO A 58 -21.66 25.37 12.74
N HIS A 59 -22.41 25.45 13.84
CA HIS A 59 -23.61 26.29 13.98
C HIS A 59 -23.75 26.76 15.43
N THR A 60 -24.41 27.89 15.65
CA THR A 60 -24.56 28.57 16.95
C THR A 60 -25.12 27.69 18.09
N SER A 61 -25.95 26.69 17.76
CA SER A 61 -26.53 25.74 18.73
C SER A 61 -25.82 24.38 18.75
N ALA A 62 -24.83 24.16 17.88
CA ALA A 62 -24.10 22.88 17.79
C ALA A 62 -23.02 22.76 18.88
N GLY A 63 -22.59 21.51 19.13
CA GLY A 63 -21.38 21.24 19.87
C GLY A 63 -20.12 21.77 19.15
N ARG A 64 -18.99 21.19 19.44
CA ARG A 64 -17.71 21.54 18.79
C ARG A 64 -17.22 20.36 17.95
N VAL A 65 -16.54 20.68 16.84
CA VAL A 65 -15.85 19.71 16.00
C VAL A 65 -14.36 20.01 16.01
N PRO A 66 -13.48 18.99 15.94
CA PRO A 66 -12.04 19.18 15.87
C PRO A 66 -11.61 19.82 14.55
N SER A 67 -10.71 20.79 14.61
CA SER A 67 -10.05 21.38 13.44
C SER A 67 -8.92 20.48 12.91
N ALA A 68 -8.36 20.79 11.74
CA ALA A 68 -7.16 20.11 11.23
C ALA A 68 -5.98 20.23 12.21
N GLN A 69 -5.82 21.39 12.87
CA GLN A 69 -4.80 21.60 13.91
C GLN A 69 -5.00 20.69 15.14
N ALA A 70 -6.24 20.41 15.51
CA ALA A 70 -6.56 19.49 16.59
C ALA A 70 -6.13 18.05 16.25
N TYR A 71 -6.47 17.59 15.04
CA TYR A 71 -6.05 16.27 14.57
C TYR A 71 -4.52 16.15 14.45
N ARG A 72 -3.81 17.21 14.02
CA ARG A 72 -2.35 17.21 14.01
C ARG A 72 -1.76 17.04 15.41
N LEU A 73 -2.23 17.83 16.38
CA LEU A 73 -1.80 17.69 17.77
C LEU A 73 -2.13 16.29 18.33
N TYR A 74 -3.32 15.77 17.99
CA TYR A 74 -3.75 14.45 18.44
C TYR A 74 -2.80 13.36 17.91
N VAL A 75 -2.50 13.37 16.62
CA VAL A 75 -1.61 12.39 16.00
C VAL A 75 -0.18 12.49 16.51
N ASP A 76 0.34 13.71 16.73
CA ASP A 76 1.74 13.92 17.11
C ASP A 76 2.02 13.61 18.60
N SER A 77 1.00 13.71 19.47
CA SER A 77 1.27 13.65 20.93
C SER A 77 0.20 12.98 21.79
N LEU A 78 -0.99 12.68 21.26
CA LEU A 78 -2.10 12.17 22.06
C LEU A 78 -2.60 10.80 21.62
N VAL A 79 -2.30 10.38 20.36
CA VAL A 79 -2.74 9.10 19.85
C VAL A 79 -1.90 7.98 20.48
N GLU A 80 -2.58 7.01 21.06
CA GLU A 80 -1.95 5.78 21.54
C GLU A 80 -2.22 4.67 20.52
N PRO A 81 -1.17 3.94 20.08
CA PRO A 81 -1.39 2.76 19.27
C PRO A 81 -2.25 1.77 20.05
N GLY A 82 -3.30 1.28 19.40
CA GLY A 82 -4.17 0.28 20.00
C GLY A 82 -3.51 -1.11 20.06
N THR A 83 -4.24 -2.08 20.59
CA THR A 83 -3.87 -3.48 20.51
C THR A 83 -4.85 -4.21 19.60
N LEU A 84 -4.34 -5.08 18.72
CA LEU A 84 -5.20 -5.96 17.93
C LEU A 84 -5.80 -7.03 18.85
N THR A 85 -7.09 -7.25 18.69
CA THR A 85 -7.76 -8.37 19.38
C THR A 85 -7.29 -9.70 18.79
N ASP A 86 -7.47 -10.80 19.52
CA ASP A 86 -7.14 -12.14 19.02
C ASP A 86 -7.97 -12.49 17.77
N ASN A 87 -9.19 -11.99 17.68
CA ASN A 87 -10.02 -12.13 16.49
C ASN A 87 -9.46 -11.37 15.29
N ASP A 88 -8.94 -10.16 15.49
CA ASP A 88 -8.26 -9.39 14.44
C ASP A 88 -7.02 -10.12 13.91
N ARG A 89 -6.20 -10.65 14.83
CA ARG A 89 -5.00 -11.45 14.48
C ARG A 89 -5.38 -12.72 13.72
N ALA A 90 -6.42 -13.44 14.19
CA ALA A 90 -6.91 -14.64 13.53
C ALA A 90 -7.42 -14.34 12.10
N LEU A 91 -8.14 -13.22 11.92
CA LEU A 91 -8.56 -12.76 10.61
C LEU A 91 -7.38 -12.50 9.68
N ILE A 92 -6.38 -11.74 10.13
CA ILE A 92 -5.18 -11.44 9.33
C ILE A 92 -4.46 -12.75 8.97
N ASN A 93 -4.18 -13.61 9.94
CA ASN A 93 -3.48 -14.87 9.72
C ASN A 93 -4.26 -15.80 8.77
N GLY A 94 -5.59 -15.86 8.87
CA GLY A 94 -6.44 -16.65 7.99
C GLY A 94 -6.34 -16.24 6.52
N TRP A 95 -6.16 -14.94 6.25
CA TRP A 95 -6.02 -14.46 4.87
C TRP A 95 -4.68 -14.85 4.23
N PHE A 96 -3.65 -15.06 5.00
CA PHE A 96 -2.31 -15.42 4.53
C PHE A 96 -1.97 -16.91 4.65
N SER A 97 -2.87 -17.74 5.20
CA SER A 97 -2.62 -19.16 5.49
C SER A 97 -2.49 -20.07 4.26
N GLU A 98 -2.91 -19.62 3.08
CA GLU A 98 -2.74 -20.39 1.84
C GLU A 98 -1.30 -20.35 1.33
N ARG A 99 -0.64 -21.50 1.35
CA ARG A 99 0.81 -21.69 1.19
C ARG A 99 1.44 -21.38 -0.18
N ARG A 100 0.69 -20.99 -1.21
CA ARG A 100 1.22 -20.75 -2.56
C ARG A 100 0.58 -19.55 -3.22
N ARG A 101 0.74 -18.36 -2.63
CA ARG A 101 0.28 -17.13 -3.26
C ARG A 101 1.44 -16.46 -4.00
N SER A 102 1.16 -15.94 -5.19
CA SER A 102 2.08 -15.03 -5.88
C SER A 102 2.27 -13.77 -5.02
N ILE A 103 3.39 -13.09 -5.21
CA ILE A 103 3.67 -11.80 -4.53
C ILE A 103 2.54 -10.80 -4.76
N ASP A 104 1.98 -10.75 -5.96
CA ASP A 104 0.84 -9.90 -6.29
C ASP A 104 -0.40 -10.21 -5.45
N GLU A 105 -0.70 -11.48 -5.24
CA GLU A 105 -1.82 -11.90 -4.39
C GLU A 105 -1.61 -11.53 -2.93
N ILE A 106 -0.37 -11.57 -2.44
CA ILE A 106 -0.02 -11.13 -1.09
C ILE A 106 -0.29 -9.63 -0.95
N PHE A 107 0.19 -8.78 -1.88
CA PHE A 107 -0.05 -7.35 -1.83
C PHE A 107 -1.53 -6.98 -2.02
N GLN A 108 -2.23 -7.66 -2.92
CA GLN A 108 -3.68 -7.47 -3.09
C GLN A 108 -4.45 -7.87 -1.82
N SER A 109 -4.06 -8.96 -1.18
CA SER A 109 -4.65 -9.39 0.09
C SER A 109 -4.35 -8.39 1.20
N THR A 110 -3.12 -7.88 1.28
CA THR A 110 -2.71 -6.84 2.22
C THR A 110 -3.60 -5.59 2.08
N ALA A 111 -3.80 -5.11 0.85
CA ALA A 111 -4.70 -3.98 0.60
C ALA A 111 -6.13 -4.28 1.08
N LYS A 112 -6.68 -5.44 0.75
CA LYS A 112 -8.04 -5.83 1.17
C LYS A 112 -8.18 -5.93 2.69
N ILE A 113 -7.21 -6.55 3.38
CA ILE A 113 -7.22 -6.69 4.85
C ILE A 113 -7.14 -5.32 5.50
N LEU A 114 -6.17 -4.49 5.08
CA LEU A 114 -5.97 -3.16 5.61
C LEU A 114 -7.24 -2.32 5.51
N SER A 115 -7.90 -2.34 4.35
CA SER A 115 -9.19 -1.67 4.18
C SER A 115 -10.29 -2.21 5.09
N ARG A 116 -10.42 -3.54 5.18
CA ARG A 116 -11.46 -4.17 6.01
C ARG A 116 -11.30 -3.84 7.48
N MET A 117 -10.06 -3.87 7.98
CA MET A 117 -9.74 -3.58 9.38
C MET A 117 -9.92 -2.12 9.74
N THR A 118 -9.54 -1.21 8.84
CA THR A 118 -9.57 0.24 9.07
C THR A 118 -10.87 0.90 8.62
N LYS A 119 -11.71 0.20 7.85
CA LYS A 119 -12.94 0.71 7.22
C LYS A 119 -12.70 1.92 6.31
N ASN A 120 -11.50 2.02 5.74
CA ASN A 120 -11.08 3.09 4.84
C ASN A 120 -10.56 2.51 3.52
N VAL A 121 -10.30 3.37 2.54
CA VAL A 121 -9.57 2.96 1.34
C VAL A 121 -8.13 2.65 1.70
N SER A 122 -7.61 1.58 1.15
CA SER A 122 -6.21 1.23 1.32
C SER A 122 -5.52 1.08 -0.02
N MET A 123 -4.25 1.41 -0.04
CA MET A 123 -3.39 1.36 -1.20
C MET A 123 -2.09 0.67 -0.81
N VAL A 124 -1.58 -0.18 -1.68
CA VAL A 124 -0.27 -0.81 -1.51
C VAL A 124 0.50 -0.63 -2.79
N LEU A 125 1.64 0.03 -2.72
CA LEU A 125 2.60 0.14 -3.79
C LEU A 125 3.65 -0.95 -3.59
N ALA A 126 3.72 -1.89 -4.50
CA ALA A 126 4.72 -2.94 -4.46
C ALA A 126 5.90 -2.58 -5.35
N ASN A 127 7.10 -2.66 -4.80
CA ASN A 127 8.33 -2.58 -5.57
C ASN A 127 8.78 -4.01 -5.89
N ARG A 128 8.56 -4.44 -7.14
CA ARG A 128 8.88 -5.79 -7.58
C ARG A 128 10.38 -6.03 -7.78
N ASP A 129 11.18 -4.97 -7.89
CA ASP A 129 12.62 -5.07 -8.13
C ASP A 129 13.41 -5.68 -6.95
N ALA A 130 12.78 -5.79 -5.79
CA ALA A 130 13.45 -6.23 -4.57
C ALA A 130 13.68 -7.75 -4.50
N GLY A 131 14.09 -8.38 -5.62
CA GLY A 131 14.70 -9.70 -5.56
C GLY A 131 14.04 -10.84 -6.33
N ALA A 132 13.19 -10.56 -7.33
CA ALA A 132 12.76 -11.64 -8.23
C ALA A 132 13.96 -12.14 -9.05
N CYS A 133 14.27 -13.44 -8.88
CA CYS A 133 15.36 -14.09 -9.62
C CYS A 133 14.80 -14.92 -10.77
N PHE A 134 15.53 -14.92 -11.87
CA PHE A 134 15.23 -15.79 -13.00
C PHE A 134 15.34 -17.26 -12.54
N ARG A 135 14.35 -18.08 -12.86
CA ARG A 135 14.33 -19.49 -12.53
C ARG A 135 14.54 -20.37 -13.75
N TYR A 136 13.67 -20.29 -14.73
CA TYR A 136 13.79 -20.97 -16.01
C TYR A 136 12.94 -20.29 -17.09
N MET A 137 13.18 -20.69 -18.33
CA MET A 137 12.37 -20.28 -19.48
C MET A 137 12.00 -21.48 -20.32
N LYS A 138 10.93 -21.35 -21.09
CA LYS A 138 10.45 -22.34 -22.04
C LYS A 138 9.85 -21.68 -23.26
N PHE A 139 10.09 -22.27 -24.44
CA PHE A 139 9.37 -21.91 -25.65
C PHE A 139 8.19 -22.86 -25.85
N LEU A 140 7.07 -22.30 -26.25
CA LEU A 140 5.87 -23.04 -26.69
C LEU A 140 5.63 -22.69 -28.15
N PRO A 141 5.86 -23.58 -29.11
CA PRO A 141 5.63 -23.31 -30.52
C PRO A 141 4.18 -22.88 -30.76
N LEU A 142 3.98 -21.81 -31.54
CA LEU A 142 2.67 -21.27 -31.88
C LEU A 142 2.33 -21.59 -33.35
N ASP A 143 3.26 -21.30 -34.24
CA ASP A 143 3.20 -21.60 -35.69
C ASP A 143 4.63 -21.78 -36.23
N GLU A 144 4.80 -21.83 -37.58
CA GLU A 144 6.10 -22.04 -38.23
C GLU A 144 7.10 -20.89 -38.03
N HIS A 145 6.63 -19.71 -37.62
CA HIS A 145 7.42 -18.47 -37.47
C HIS A 145 7.41 -17.91 -36.06
N HIS A 146 6.54 -18.41 -35.16
CA HIS A 146 6.35 -17.83 -33.85
C HIS A 146 6.33 -18.89 -32.76
N ALA A 147 6.85 -18.52 -31.61
CA ALA A 147 6.69 -19.24 -30.35
C ALA A 147 6.30 -18.29 -29.22
N ILE A 148 5.64 -18.83 -28.21
CA ILE A 148 5.45 -18.11 -26.94
C ILE A 148 6.65 -18.41 -26.08
N LEU A 149 7.42 -17.37 -25.74
CA LEU A 149 8.47 -17.45 -24.72
C LEU A 149 7.84 -17.22 -23.35
N CYS A 150 7.92 -18.24 -22.49
CA CYS A 150 7.52 -18.17 -21.08
C CYS A 150 8.77 -18.08 -20.22
N ILE A 151 8.86 -17.06 -19.36
CA ILE A 151 9.94 -16.89 -18.38
C ILE A 151 9.33 -16.98 -16.99
N VAL A 152 9.88 -17.84 -16.15
CA VAL A 152 9.41 -18.08 -14.79
C VAL A 152 10.45 -17.56 -13.80
N THR A 153 9.98 -16.85 -12.79
CA THR A 153 10.81 -16.33 -11.70
C THR A 153 10.61 -17.14 -10.41
N ASP A 154 11.53 -17.00 -9.46
CA ASP A 154 11.52 -17.73 -8.18
C ASP A 154 10.32 -17.38 -7.29
N ASP A 155 9.73 -16.19 -7.49
CA ASP A 155 8.53 -15.71 -6.81
C ASP A 155 7.21 -16.28 -7.40
N GLY A 156 7.32 -17.19 -8.40
CA GLY A 156 6.19 -17.85 -9.05
C GLY A 156 5.49 -17.01 -10.12
N ASN A 157 6.02 -15.85 -10.47
CA ASN A 157 5.47 -15.08 -11.59
C ASN A 157 5.90 -15.66 -12.93
N VAL A 158 5.01 -15.56 -13.92
CA VAL A 158 5.25 -15.99 -15.30
C VAL A 158 5.08 -14.79 -16.22
N ALA A 159 6.14 -14.42 -16.93
CA ALA A 159 6.05 -13.49 -18.04
C ALA A 159 6.02 -14.27 -19.34
N ASN A 160 5.17 -13.85 -20.28
CA ASN A 160 5.09 -14.42 -21.61
C ASN A 160 5.08 -13.34 -22.69
N CYS A 161 5.63 -13.67 -23.84
CA CYS A 161 5.60 -12.84 -25.03
C CYS A 161 5.70 -13.74 -26.29
N VAL A 162 5.14 -13.27 -27.38
CA VAL A 162 5.32 -13.91 -28.69
C VAL A 162 6.68 -13.46 -29.25
N VAL A 163 7.47 -14.42 -29.69
CA VAL A 163 8.78 -14.20 -30.30
C VAL A 163 8.81 -14.82 -31.68
N GLU A 164 9.55 -14.20 -32.61
CA GLU A 164 9.84 -14.78 -33.91
C GLU A 164 10.89 -15.89 -33.78
N ILE A 165 10.67 -17.00 -34.46
CA ILE A 165 11.60 -18.13 -34.53
C ILE A 165 12.02 -18.36 -35.98
N PRO A 166 13.25 -18.85 -36.23
CA PRO A 166 13.70 -19.19 -37.56
C PRO A 166 12.84 -20.28 -38.20
N LEU A 167 12.60 -20.13 -39.52
CA LEU A 167 11.84 -21.11 -40.25
C LEU A 167 12.51 -22.48 -40.23
N GLY A 168 11.74 -23.52 -39.90
CA GLY A 168 12.22 -24.89 -39.86
C GLY A 168 12.92 -25.28 -38.56
N MET A 169 12.96 -24.39 -37.53
CA MET A 169 13.48 -24.71 -36.21
C MET A 169 12.54 -25.69 -35.50
N ARG A 170 13.09 -26.80 -35.06
CA ARG A 170 12.33 -27.88 -34.39
C ARG A 170 12.08 -27.55 -32.93
N PRO A 171 10.99 -28.04 -32.33
CA PRO A 171 10.69 -27.83 -30.89
C PRO A 171 11.85 -28.28 -29.98
N GLU A 172 12.57 -29.35 -30.32
CA GLU A 172 13.68 -29.86 -29.56
C GLU A 172 14.88 -28.89 -29.51
N GLU A 173 15.09 -28.14 -30.60
CA GLU A 173 16.15 -27.10 -30.69
C GLU A 173 15.82 -25.91 -29.81
N LEU A 174 14.53 -25.51 -29.78
CA LEU A 174 14.02 -24.46 -28.87
C LEU A 174 14.17 -24.89 -27.42
N ASP A 175 13.79 -26.12 -27.07
CA ASP A 175 13.92 -26.64 -25.69
C ASP A 175 15.38 -26.75 -25.27
N TYR A 176 16.28 -27.19 -26.16
CA TYR A 176 17.72 -27.25 -25.91
C TYR A 176 18.31 -25.89 -25.58
N MET A 177 17.92 -24.86 -26.37
CA MET A 177 18.36 -23.50 -26.17
C MET A 177 17.79 -22.89 -24.88
N ALA A 178 16.50 -23.07 -24.64
CA ALA A 178 15.87 -22.63 -23.40
C ALA A 178 16.56 -23.21 -22.17
N GLY A 179 16.92 -24.50 -22.22
CA GLY A 179 17.65 -25.17 -21.14
C GLY A 179 19.08 -24.65 -20.93
N ARG A 180 19.76 -24.23 -21.99
CA ARG A 180 21.10 -23.61 -21.87
C ARG A 180 21.02 -22.22 -21.26
N VAL A 181 20.12 -21.36 -21.75
CA VAL A 181 19.90 -20.01 -21.21
C VAL A 181 19.48 -20.10 -19.75
N SER A 182 18.57 -21.02 -19.44
CA SER A 182 18.08 -21.20 -18.07
C SER A 182 19.22 -21.50 -17.10
N ARG A 183 20.14 -22.41 -17.45
CA ARG A 183 21.29 -22.74 -16.59
C ARG A 183 22.26 -21.58 -16.37
N LEU A 184 22.36 -20.64 -17.32
CA LEU A 184 23.24 -19.48 -17.21
C LEU A 184 22.61 -18.34 -16.39
N LEU A 185 21.30 -18.22 -16.40
CA LEU A 185 20.57 -17.14 -15.75
C LEU A 185 19.90 -17.56 -14.44
N GLU A 186 19.81 -18.83 -14.11
CA GLU A 186 19.16 -19.34 -12.90
C GLU A 186 19.75 -18.70 -11.63
N GLY A 187 18.86 -18.19 -10.79
CA GLY A 187 19.22 -17.52 -9.53
C GLY A 187 19.72 -16.08 -9.68
N ILE A 188 19.90 -15.58 -10.92
CA ILE A 188 20.29 -14.18 -11.13
C ILE A 188 19.06 -13.28 -10.97
N ALA A 189 19.19 -12.26 -10.12
CA ALA A 189 18.14 -11.26 -9.98
C ALA A 189 17.86 -10.58 -11.32
N LEU A 190 16.59 -10.39 -11.68
CA LEU A 190 16.19 -9.80 -12.96
C LEU A 190 16.82 -8.41 -13.19
N ALA A 191 16.99 -7.63 -12.12
CA ALA A 191 17.68 -6.34 -12.15
C ALA A 191 19.14 -6.44 -12.58
N ASN A 192 19.80 -7.58 -12.30
CA ASN A 192 21.22 -7.83 -12.58
C ASN A 192 21.47 -8.51 -13.93
N ILE A 193 20.43 -8.85 -14.69
CA ILE A 193 20.57 -9.35 -16.06
C ILE A 193 20.93 -8.15 -16.96
N THR A 194 22.22 -7.87 -17.04
CA THR A 194 22.81 -6.78 -17.83
C THR A 194 22.96 -7.16 -19.30
N GLU A 195 23.21 -6.14 -20.14
CA GLU A 195 23.50 -6.34 -21.56
C GLU A 195 24.74 -7.22 -21.79
N ASP A 196 25.79 -7.00 -20.97
CA ASP A 196 27.04 -7.76 -21.05
C ASP A 196 26.81 -9.24 -20.72
N LEU A 197 25.96 -9.51 -19.73
CA LEU A 197 25.57 -10.89 -19.40
C LEU A 197 24.80 -11.56 -20.53
N LEU A 198 23.88 -10.81 -21.16
CA LEU A 198 23.13 -11.30 -22.31
C LEU A 198 24.05 -11.55 -23.52
N GLN A 199 25.06 -10.70 -23.76
CA GLN A 199 26.05 -10.94 -24.80
C GLN A 199 26.93 -12.16 -24.50
N ALA A 200 27.32 -12.37 -23.23
CA ALA A 200 28.03 -13.58 -22.83
C ALA A 200 27.18 -14.85 -23.05
N VAL A 201 25.87 -14.74 -22.85
CA VAL A 201 24.92 -15.82 -23.18
C VAL A 201 24.88 -16.06 -24.70
N HIS A 202 24.93 -15.02 -25.54
CA HIS A 202 24.95 -15.13 -26.99
C HIS A 202 26.16 -15.92 -27.50
N THR A 203 27.36 -15.56 -27.04
CA THR A 203 28.61 -16.23 -27.46
C THR A 203 28.63 -17.72 -27.12
N ASN A 204 27.83 -18.14 -26.15
CA ASN A 204 27.78 -19.54 -25.68
C ASN A 204 26.63 -20.36 -26.28
N ILE A 205 25.66 -19.76 -26.97
CA ILE A 205 24.37 -20.44 -27.26
C ILE A 205 23.95 -20.39 -28.73
N ALA A 206 24.27 -19.34 -29.48
CA ALA A 206 23.54 -19.06 -30.70
C ALA A 206 24.43 -18.97 -31.93
N ASP A 207 24.18 -19.89 -32.86
CA ASP A 207 24.43 -19.64 -34.29
C ASP A 207 23.29 -18.82 -34.93
N ASP A 208 22.15 -18.63 -34.22
CA ASP A 208 20.98 -17.91 -34.75
C ASP A 208 20.79 -16.53 -34.09
N LYS A 209 21.15 -15.50 -34.88
CA LYS A 209 21.11 -14.10 -34.48
C LYS A 209 19.67 -13.58 -34.26
N LEU A 210 18.68 -14.10 -34.99
CA LEU A 210 17.29 -13.65 -34.94
C LEU A 210 16.66 -14.02 -33.59
N LEU A 211 16.79 -15.30 -33.22
CA LEU A 211 16.22 -15.85 -31.99
C LEU A 211 16.84 -15.21 -30.76
N PHE A 212 18.18 -14.97 -30.80
CA PHE A 212 18.87 -14.26 -29.72
C PHE A 212 18.36 -12.83 -29.57
N THR A 213 18.15 -12.09 -30.66
CA THR A 213 17.63 -10.73 -30.62
C THR A 213 16.22 -10.70 -30.00
N SER A 214 15.35 -11.64 -30.39
CA SER A 214 14.01 -11.80 -29.82
C SER A 214 14.04 -12.13 -28.32
N LEU A 215 14.98 -13.00 -27.89
CA LEU A 215 15.20 -13.35 -26.50
C LEU A 215 15.62 -12.14 -25.67
N VAL A 216 16.63 -11.40 -26.11
CA VAL A 216 17.14 -10.20 -25.44
C VAL A 216 16.02 -9.15 -25.29
N GLN A 217 15.28 -8.93 -26.36
CA GLN A 217 14.16 -7.99 -26.36
C GLN A 217 13.07 -8.42 -25.36
N SER A 218 12.78 -9.71 -25.27
CA SER A 218 11.80 -10.26 -24.34
C SER A 218 12.24 -10.13 -22.89
N ILE A 219 13.50 -10.40 -22.58
CA ILE A 219 14.06 -10.20 -21.24
C ILE A 219 14.05 -8.73 -20.85
N ARG A 220 14.36 -7.82 -21.79
CA ARG A 220 14.28 -6.36 -21.55
C ARG A 220 12.84 -5.92 -21.26
N GLN A 221 11.87 -6.36 -22.06
CA GLN A 221 10.45 -6.06 -21.84
C GLN A 221 9.96 -6.60 -20.48
N MET A 222 10.35 -7.82 -20.16
CA MET A 222 10.05 -8.40 -18.85
C MET A 222 10.66 -7.57 -17.71
N ARG A 223 11.95 -7.18 -17.82
CA ARG A 223 12.60 -6.34 -16.82
C ARG A 223 11.90 -4.98 -16.67
N GLN A 224 11.52 -4.32 -17.76
CA GLN A 224 10.74 -3.08 -17.70
C GLN A 224 9.38 -3.29 -17.02
N LYS A 225 8.70 -4.39 -17.30
CA LYS A 225 7.42 -4.72 -16.68
C LYS A 225 7.58 -5.04 -15.17
N TYR A 226 8.68 -5.67 -14.78
CA TYR A 226 9.03 -5.90 -13.37
C TYR A 226 9.45 -4.62 -12.65
N GLN A 227 10.15 -3.70 -13.32
CA GLN A 227 10.52 -2.40 -12.78
C GLN A 227 9.31 -1.46 -12.60
N GLN A 228 8.16 -1.76 -13.19
CA GLN A 228 6.95 -1.00 -12.93
C GLN A 228 6.40 -1.35 -11.55
N GLN A 229 6.48 -0.39 -10.65
CA GLN A 229 5.79 -0.45 -9.37
C GLN A 229 4.29 -0.63 -9.62
N LYS A 230 3.70 -1.65 -9.03
CA LYS A 230 2.28 -1.95 -9.16
C LYS A 230 1.51 -1.44 -7.95
N VAL A 231 0.38 -0.81 -8.21
CA VAL A 231 -0.55 -0.34 -7.19
C VAL A 231 -1.66 -1.38 -6.99
N PHE A 232 -1.92 -1.72 -5.74
CA PHE A 232 -3.04 -2.55 -5.33
C PHE A 232 -3.99 -1.73 -4.48
N LEU A 233 -5.26 -1.71 -4.86
CA LEU A 233 -6.31 -0.98 -4.15
C LEU A 233 -7.20 -1.95 -3.37
N GLY A 234 -7.63 -1.50 -2.19
CA GLY A 234 -8.60 -2.18 -1.34
C GLY A 234 -9.68 -1.23 -0.84
N GLY A 235 -10.94 -1.68 -0.88
CA GLY A 235 -12.03 -1.05 -0.17
C GLY A 235 -12.50 0.31 -0.69
N THR A 236 -12.46 0.58 -1.97
CA THR A 236 -13.02 1.82 -2.55
C THR A 236 -14.49 2.03 -2.17
N LYS A 237 -15.26 0.95 -1.96
CA LYS A 237 -16.63 1.00 -1.46
C LYS A 237 -16.76 1.56 -0.04
N GLN A 238 -15.68 1.56 0.76
CA GLN A 238 -15.72 2.11 2.13
C GLN A 238 -15.96 3.62 2.15
N LEU A 239 -15.62 4.32 1.08
CA LEU A 239 -15.93 5.74 0.94
C LEU A 239 -17.43 6.01 1.07
N LEU A 240 -18.26 5.16 0.47
CA LEU A 240 -19.72 5.33 0.47
C LEU A 240 -20.35 5.15 1.87
N ASN A 241 -19.62 4.55 2.79
CA ASN A 241 -20.08 4.33 4.17
C ASN A 241 -19.72 5.50 5.10
N GLN A 242 -18.94 6.48 4.63
CA GLN A 242 -18.51 7.60 5.44
C GLN A 242 -19.44 8.80 5.25
N PRO A 243 -19.92 9.46 6.33
CA PRO A 243 -20.83 10.60 6.25
C PRO A 243 -20.26 11.78 5.43
N GLU A 244 -18.93 11.97 5.45
CA GLU A 244 -18.24 13.04 4.74
C GLU A 244 -18.31 12.89 3.21
N PHE A 245 -18.51 11.66 2.73
CA PHE A 245 -18.60 11.33 1.31
C PHE A 245 -20.05 11.10 0.84
N ARG A 246 -21.02 11.83 1.41
CA ARG A 246 -22.40 11.83 0.91
C ARG A 246 -22.56 12.67 -0.37
N ASP A 247 -21.63 13.59 -0.61
CA ASP A 247 -21.60 14.38 -1.84
C ASP A 247 -21.07 13.52 -3.00
N VAL A 248 -21.92 13.30 -3.99
CA VAL A 248 -21.63 12.45 -5.15
C VAL A 248 -20.45 12.98 -5.96
N GLU A 249 -20.32 14.30 -6.13
CA GLU A 249 -19.23 14.91 -6.89
C GLU A 249 -17.88 14.72 -6.18
N ARG A 250 -17.84 14.83 -4.86
CA ARG A 250 -16.64 14.54 -4.06
C ARG A 250 -16.20 13.09 -4.20
N VAL A 251 -17.16 12.16 -4.09
CA VAL A 251 -16.87 10.72 -4.27
C VAL A 251 -16.36 10.43 -5.67
N LYS A 252 -17.00 10.97 -6.69
CA LYS A 252 -16.61 10.80 -8.10
C LYS A 252 -15.20 11.30 -8.36
N ASN A 253 -14.85 12.49 -7.85
CA ASN A 253 -13.51 13.05 -7.98
C ASN A 253 -12.46 12.16 -7.29
N LEU A 254 -12.75 11.69 -6.08
CA LEU A 254 -11.83 10.83 -5.33
C LEU A 254 -11.67 9.46 -6.01
N LEU A 255 -12.75 8.87 -6.52
CA LEU A 255 -12.68 7.62 -7.29
C LEU A 255 -11.87 7.82 -8.57
N GLY A 256 -12.04 8.93 -9.29
CA GLY A 256 -11.25 9.26 -10.48
C GLY A 256 -9.74 9.32 -10.17
N ILE A 257 -9.35 9.93 -9.04
CA ILE A 257 -7.95 9.93 -8.58
C ILE A 257 -7.45 8.51 -8.30
N LEU A 258 -8.26 7.67 -7.65
CA LEU A 258 -7.90 6.30 -7.30
C LEU A 258 -7.85 5.36 -8.51
N GLU A 259 -8.56 5.65 -9.58
CA GLU A 259 -8.53 4.89 -10.85
C GLU A 259 -7.28 5.23 -11.68
N GLU A 260 -6.69 6.40 -11.50
CA GLU A 260 -5.45 6.79 -12.17
C GLU A 260 -4.22 6.21 -11.46
N GLU A 261 -3.79 5.03 -11.87
CA GLU A 261 -2.65 4.32 -11.26
C GLU A 261 -1.39 5.18 -11.12
N ARG A 262 -1.13 6.07 -12.08
CA ARG A 262 0.00 6.99 -12.05
C ARG A 262 -0.10 7.97 -10.87
N VAL A 263 -1.27 8.57 -10.67
CA VAL A 263 -1.51 9.53 -9.58
C VAL A 263 -1.38 8.83 -8.23
N VAL A 264 -1.95 7.64 -8.08
CA VAL A 264 -1.84 6.84 -6.84
C VAL A 264 -0.40 6.46 -6.56
N ARG A 265 0.38 6.11 -7.57
CA ARG A 265 1.81 5.81 -7.45
C ARG A 265 2.60 7.02 -6.96
N ASP A 266 2.36 8.19 -7.54
CA ASP A 266 3.04 9.44 -7.15
C ASP A 266 2.67 9.85 -5.71
N LEU A 267 1.41 9.66 -5.31
CA LEU A 267 0.93 9.84 -3.93
C LEU A 267 1.73 8.96 -2.94
N LEU A 268 1.91 7.69 -3.28
CA LEU A 268 2.58 6.72 -2.40
C LEU A 268 4.08 6.95 -2.32
N ARG A 269 4.71 7.35 -3.43
CA ARG A 269 6.14 7.70 -3.47
C ARG A 269 6.49 8.91 -2.61
N ALA A 270 5.59 9.88 -2.50
CA ALA A 270 5.81 11.09 -1.69
C ALA A 270 6.03 10.81 -0.18
N GLY A 271 5.80 9.57 0.28
CA GLY A 271 6.00 9.12 1.65
C GLY A 271 7.14 8.12 1.84
N GLU A 272 7.86 7.73 0.79
CA GLU A 272 8.84 6.61 0.84
C GLU A 272 10.02 6.84 1.80
N ASP A 273 10.43 8.07 2.05
CA ASP A 273 11.62 8.37 2.85
C ASP A 273 11.36 8.43 4.36
N SER A 274 10.10 8.49 4.80
CA SER A 274 9.74 8.90 6.17
C SER A 274 9.31 7.77 7.12
N GLY A 275 9.41 6.48 6.75
CA GLY A 275 8.92 5.40 7.59
C GLY A 275 7.40 5.44 7.75
N LEU A 276 6.90 6.03 8.86
CA LEU A 276 5.48 6.34 9.05
C LEU A 276 5.24 7.83 8.78
N LYS A 277 4.32 8.16 7.89
CA LYS A 277 3.93 9.53 7.54
C LYS A 277 2.42 9.67 7.61
N ILE A 278 1.96 10.75 8.25
CA ILE A 278 0.53 11.08 8.34
C ILE A 278 0.34 12.50 7.81
N THR A 279 -0.57 12.65 6.84
CA THR A 279 -0.98 13.94 6.27
C THR A 279 -2.47 14.14 6.52
N ILE A 280 -2.87 15.32 6.97
CA ILE A 280 -4.21 15.63 7.44
C ILE A 280 -4.77 16.83 6.66
N GLY A 281 -5.89 16.62 5.99
CA GLY A 281 -6.60 17.71 5.32
C GLY A 281 -5.71 18.44 4.30
N SER A 282 -5.57 19.75 4.45
CA SER A 282 -4.80 20.63 3.56
C SER A 282 -3.28 20.36 3.51
N GLU A 283 -2.74 19.52 4.40
CA GLU A 283 -1.35 19.05 4.31
C GLU A 283 -1.12 18.17 3.08
N ASN A 284 -2.19 17.60 2.53
CA ASN A 284 -2.13 16.85 1.29
C ASN A 284 -1.88 17.78 0.11
N LYS A 285 -0.78 17.57 -0.60
CA LYS A 285 -0.39 18.41 -1.76
C LYS A 285 -1.23 18.16 -3.00
N PHE A 286 -1.92 17.04 -3.08
CA PHE A 286 -2.75 16.67 -4.22
C PHE A 286 -4.16 17.27 -4.09
N THR A 287 -4.57 18.03 -5.11
CA THR A 287 -5.92 18.53 -5.22
C THR A 287 -6.91 17.37 -5.29
N GLY A 288 -8.01 17.45 -4.53
CA GLY A 288 -9.05 16.41 -4.51
C GLY A 288 -8.94 15.40 -3.35
N ILE A 289 -7.83 15.40 -2.57
CA ILE A 289 -7.71 14.66 -1.31
C ILE A 289 -7.47 15.58 -0.11
N GLN A 290 -7.68 16.89 -0.26
CA GLN A 290 -7.45 17.87 0.80
C GLN A 290 -8.49 17.79 1.93
N ASP A 291 -9.61 17.14 1.71
CA ASP A 291 -10.60 16.82 2.75
C ASP A 291 -10.38 15.46 3.41
N CYS A 292 -9.27 14.78 3.04
CA CYS A 292 -8.93 13.46 3.53
C CYS A 292 -7.68 13.49 4.40
N SER A 293 -7.52 12.46 5.22
CA SER A 293 -6.23 12.13 5.83
C SER A 293 -5.66 10.89 5.18
N MET A 294 -4.34 10.86 5.10
CA MET A 294 -3.59 9.72 4.60
C MET A 294 -2.53 9.30 5.60
N VAL A 295 -2.54 8.03 5.96
CA VAL A 295 -1.51 7.38 6.79
C VAL A 295 -0.71 6.47 5.87
N GLN A 296 0.60 6.69 5.77
CA GLN A 296 1.52 5.94 4.91
C GLN A 296 2.60 5.28 5.75
N ALA A 297 2.99 4.06 5.39
CA ALA A 297 4.14 3.38 5.97
C ALA A 297 4.93 2.68 4.87
N THR A 298 6.23 2.97 4.81
CA THR A 298 7.17 2.32 3.89
C THR A 298 7.85 1.16 4.58
N TYR A 299 7.86 0.02 3.93
CA TYR A 299 8.50 -1.17 4.47
C TYR A 299 9.76 -1.53 3.66
N ARG A 300 10.79 -1.90 4.43
CA ARG A 300 12.12 -2.21 3.92
C ARG A 300 12.50 -3.63 4.30
N LEU A 301 13.13 -4.32 3.37
CA LEU A 301 13.75 -5.62 3.59
C LEU A 301 15.24 -5.49 3.26
N ASN A 302 16.11 -5.82 4.19
CA ASN A 302 17.57 -5.70 4.01
C ASN A 302 18.01 -4.29 3.53
N GLY A 303 17.32 -3.24 4.00
CA GLY A 303 17.59 -1.84 3.63
C GLY A 303 16.94 -1.37 2.33
N GLN A 304 16.42 -2.27 1.49
CA GLN A 304 15.73 -1.93 0.25
C GLN A 304 14.24 -1.72 0.48
N ILE A 305 13.66 -0.73 -0.21
CA ILE A 305 12.21 -0.48 -0.17
C ILE A 305 11.51 -1.59 -0.96
N VAL A 306 10.70 -2.38 -0.27
CA VAL A 306 9.87 -3.44 -0.86
C VAL A 306 8.51 -2.88 -1.28
N GLY A 307 8.05 -1.83 -0.60
CA GLY A 307 6.82 -1.16 -0.96
C GLY A 307 6.35 -0.13 0.07
N THR A 308 5.20 0.48 -0.22
CA THR A 308 4.54 1.44 0.65
C THR A 308 3.07 1.05 0.82
N MET A 309 2.60 1.00 2.06
CA MET A 309 1.18 0.88 2.38
C MET A 309 0.62 2.25 2.72
N ALA A 310 -0.62 2.52 2.31
CA ALA A 310 -1.34 3.71 2.75
C ALA A 310 -2.81 3.43 3.02
N VAL A 311 -3.37 4.21 3.93
CA VAL A 311 -4.79 4.28 4.23
C VAL A 311 -5.26 5.70 3.98
N LEU A 312 -6.29 5.85 3.16
CA LEU A 312 -6.93 7.12 2.83
C LEU A 312 -8.37 7.10 3.34
N GLY A 313 -8.73 8.09 4.12
CA GLY A 313 -10.07 8.24 4.69
C GLY A 313 -10.37 9.68 5.10
N PRO A 314 -11.51 9.94 5.76
CA PRO A 314 -11.85 11.27 6.26
C PRO A 314 -10.85 11.73 7.33
N THR A 315 -10.79 13.03 7.59
CA THR A 315 -9.91 13.59 8.63
C THR A 315 -10.17 13.01 10.03
N ARG A 316 -11.40 12.58 10.32
CA ARG A 316 -11.78 11.89 11.56
C ARG A 316 -11.50 10.37 11.55
N MET A 317 -10.39 9.96 11.03
CA MET A 317 -9.99 8.55 10.98
C MET A 317 -9.58 8.02 12.37
N GLU A 318 -9.79 6.72 12.63
CA GLU A 318 -9.27 6.03 13.83
C GLU A 318 -7.74 5.82 13.71
N TYR A 319 -6.96 6.90 13.85
CA TYR A 319 -5.51 6.88 13.61
C TYR A 319 -4.77 5.80 14.39
N GLY A 320 -5.07 5.61 15.68
CA GLY A 320 -4.44 4.59 16.52
C GLY A 320 -4.65 3.19 15.97
N LYS A 321 -5.87 2.87 15.53
CA LYS A 321 -6.19 1.58 14.90
C LYS A 321 -5.48 1.41 13.55
N VAL A 322 -5.48 2.45 12.72
CA VAL A 322 -4.79 2.42 11.41
C VAL A 322 -3.31 2.13 11.60
N ILE A 323 -2.64 2.86 12.48
CA ILE A 323 -1.21 2.68 12.80
C ILE A 323 -0.94 1.25 13.29
N THR A 324 -1.77 0.76 14.22
CA THR A 324 -1.63 -0.59 14.79
C THR A 324 -1.76 -1.69 13.74
N VAL A 325 -2.77 -1.60 12.88
CA VAL A 325 -2.98 -2.58 11.78
C VAL A 325 -1.82 -2.53 10.79
N MET A 326 -1.37 -1.33 10.41
CA MET A 326 -0.25 -1.17 9.48
C MET A 326 1.06 -1.72 10.05
N ASP A 327 1.36 -1.46 11.33
CA ASP A 327 2.55 -2.00 12.00
C ASP A 327 2.53 -3.52 12.07
N TYR A 328 1.37 -4.10 12.40
CA TYR A 328 1.21 -5.55 12.42
C TYR A 328 1.41 -6.18 11.04
N LEU A 329 0.80 -5.62 10.00
CA LEU A 329 0.94 -6.09 8.62
C LEU A 329 2.39 -5.92 8.13
N HIS A 330 3.06 -4.82 8.50
CA HIS A 330 4.47 -4.61 8.20
C HIS A 330 5.34 -5.74 8.78
N LYS A 331 5.19 -6.04 10.08
CA LYS A 331 5.92 -7.11 10.74
C LYS A 331 5.61 -8.47 10.13
N TYR A 332 4.36 -8.72 9.80
CA TYR A 332 3.93 -9.97 9.18
C TYR A 332 4.55 -10.17 7.80
N LEU A 333 4.47 -9.17 6.93
CA LEU A 333 5.08 -9.20 5.60
C LEU A 333 6.59 -9.37 5.67
N LYS A 334 7.26 -8.65 6.59
CA LYS A 334 8.69 -8.80 6.82
C LYS A 334 9.05 -10.26 7.13
N THR A 335 8.36 -10.88 8.07
CA THR A 335 8.58 -12.30 8.43
C THR A 335 8.33 -13.24 7.26
N MET A 336 7.29 -13.00 6.45
CA MET A 336 7.00 -13.82 5.26
C MET A 336 8.10 -13.73 4.19
N PHE A 337 8.63 -12.54 3.95
CA PHE A 337 9.67 -12.34 2.93
C PHE A 337 11.06 -12.79 3.42
N GLU A 338 11.33 -12.77 4.73
CA GLU A 338 12.56 -13.29 5.32
C GLU A 338 12.57 -14.83 5.41
N GLN A 339 11.41 -15.46 5.54
CA GLN A 339 11.22 -16.91 5.56
C GLN A 339 11.10 -17.53 4.15
N LYS A 340 11.78 -16.99 3.11
CA LYS A 340 11.88 -17.72 1.84
C LYS A 340 12.37 -19.14 2.18
N PRO A 341 11.62 -20.20 1.81
CA PRO A 341 12.12 -21.54 2.04
C PRO A 341 13.41 -21.70 1.26
N ASP A 342 14.49 -22.06 1.96
CA ASP A 342 15.68 -22.63 1.33
C ASP A 342 15.20 -23.72 0.37
N ASN A 343 15.37 -23.51 -0.91
CA ASN A 343 15.14 -24.51 -1.92
C ASN A 343 16.14 -25.67 -1.67
N LYS A 344 15.70 -26.70 -0.97
CA LYS A 344 16.28 -28.04 -1.08
C LYS A 344 15.64 -28.79 -2.22
#